data_8d46b0dd4bd2e06c05474ef71ee65b0a
#
_entry.id   8d46b0dd4bd2e06c05474ef71ee65b0a
#
_cell.length_a   1.000
_cell.length_b   1.000
_cell.length_c   1.000
_cell.angle_alpha   90.00
_cell.angle_beta   90.00
_cell.angle_gamma   90.00
#
_symmetry.space_group_name_H-M   'P 1'
#
loop_
_entity.id
_entity.type
_entity.pdbx_description
1 polymer ?
#
loop_
_entity_poly.entity_id
_entity_poly.type
_entity_poly.pdbx_seq_one_letter_code
_entity_poly.pdbx_strand_id
1 'polypeptide(L)'
;MSDLLQKLEAIHFRFIEVGNLITDPDIIADMPRYVKLNKEYKDLEIIDQTYKKYNNLIANLESSRALLEEETDPEMREMAKLEIEELETLRTPMEEEIKIMLIPKDPEDDKNAIIELRAGTGGDEACIFVEDVFRMYTMYFKEKSWKHEIINSSEGTVKGYKEISMSIEGEGIYGMLKFESGVHRVQRVPETESQGRVHTSAITVAVLPEAEDVDFELDMTDVRRDTFRASGAGGQHVNKTESAIRLTHIPTGVVVECQDGRSQHKNLEKAISVLRSRLYQAELDRIENERAEQRKTLVASGDRSAKIRTYNYPQGRICLLYTSDAADE
;
A
#
# COMPACT_ATOMS: atom_id res chain seq x y z
N MET A 1 16.67 16.23 29.19
CA MET A 1 16.73 15.63 27.82
C MET A 1 15.44 15.94 27.11
N SER A 2 15.48 16.36 25.86
CA SER A 2 14.24 16.60 25.10
C SER A 2 13.55 15.26 24.83
N ASP A 3 12.23 15.22 24.82
CA ASP A 3 11.41 14.03 24.48
C ASP A 3 11.87 13.37 23.16
N LEU A 4 12.37 14.18 22.23
CA LEU A 4 12.92 13.75 20.95
C LEU A 4 14.17 12.87 21.12
N LEU A 5 15.09 13.27 22.02
CA LEU A 5 16.35 12.56 22.24
C LEU A 5 16.11 11.21 22.90
N GLN A 6 15.14 11.10 23.81
CA GLN A 6 14.76 9.84 24.43
C GLN A 6 14.14 8.85 23.41
N LYS A 7 13.34 9.36 22.49
CA LYS A 7 12.77 8.53 21.40
C LYS A 7 13.85 8.01 20.46
N LEU A 8 14.80 8.87 20.08
CA LEU A 8 15.91 8.47 19.23
C LEU A 8 16.83 7.46 19.90
N GLU A 9 17.08 7.62 21.20
CA GLU A 9 17.87 6.68 22.00
C GLU A 9 17.20 5.29 22.06
N ALA A 10 15.90 5.24 22.26
CA ALA A 10 15.15 3.98 22.21
C ALA A 10 15.27 3.27 20.84
N ILE A 11 15.23 4.04 19.75
CA ILE A 11 15.42 3.52 18.38
C ILE A 11 16.85 3.02 18.18
N HIS A 12 17.85 3.75 18.70
CA HIS A 12 19.25 3.31 18.65
C HIS A 12 19.45 1.95 19.36
N PHE A 13 18.86 1.75 20.54
CA PHE A 13 18.89 0.47 21.24
C PHE A 13 18.20 -0.64 20.41
N ARG A 14 17.06 -0.33 19.80
CA ARG A 14 16.38 -1.28 18.92
C ARG A 14 17.21 -1.65 17.69
N PHE A 15 17.91 -0.69 17.09
CA PHE A 15 18.84 -0.94 15.98
C PHE A 15 19.95 -1.92 16.36
N ILE A 16 20.57 -1.75 17.55
CA ILE A 16 21.59 -2.68 18.06
C ILE A 16 20.99 -4.06 18.31
N GLU A 17 19.81 -4.14 18.91
CA GLU A 17 19.12 -5.42 19.17
C GLU A 17 18.84 -6.16 17.87
N VAL A 18 18.25 -5.51 16.88
CA VAL A 18 17.95 -6.10 15.57
C VAL A 18 19.21 -6.51 14.85
N GLY A 19 20.30 -5.72 14.93
CA GLY A 19 21.61 -6.08 14.40
C GLY A 19 22.17 -7.38 15.00
N ASN A 20 21.98 -7.59 16.30
CA ASN A 20 22.37 -8.85 16.96
C ASN A 20 21.48 -10.02 16.54
N LEU A 21 20.16 -9.79 16.42
CA LEU A 21 19.20 -10.82 16.01
C LEU A 21 19.45 -11.34 14.59
N ILE A 22 19.82 -10.48 13.64
CA ILE A 22 20.12 -10.84 12.25
C ILE A 22 21.33 -11.81 12.16
N THR A 23 22.25 -11.77 13.14
CA THR A 23 23.42 -12.65 13.17
C THR A 23 23.15 -14.00 13.84
N ASP A 24 21.95 -14.20 14.41
CA ASP A 24 21.57 -15.43 15.10
C ASP A 24 21.30 -16.55 14.05
N PRO A 25 21.97 -17.72 14.17
CA PRO A 25 21.76 -18.85 13.27
C PRO A 25 20.32 -19.36 13.21
N ASP A 26 19.59 -19.30 14.31
CA ASP A 26 18.19 -19.76 14.38
C ASP A 26 17.26 -18.84 13.58
N ILE A 27 17.57 -17.54 13.53
CA ILE A 27 16.83 -16.56 12.74
C ILE A 27 17.19 -16.65 11.26
N ILE A 28 18.46 -16.91 10.94
CA ILE A 28 18.90 -17.12 9.55
C ILE A 28 18.21 -18.35 8.91
N ALA A 29 17.90 -19.37 9.71
CA ALA A 29 17.17 -20.54 9.25
C ALA A 29 15.69 -20.26 8.93
N ASP A 30 15.10 -19.24 9.54
CA ASP A 30 13.73 -18.76 9.30
C ASP A 30 13.75 -17.59 8.30
N MET A 31 13.74 -17.91 7.00
CA MET A 31 13.84 -16.91 5.94
C MET A 31 12.79 -15.79 6.00
N PRO A 32 11.49 -16.05 6.25
CA PRO A 32 10.50 -14.99 6.38
C PRO A 32 10.81 -13.99 7.50
N ARG A 33 11.23 -14.51 8.66
CA ARG A 33 11.61 -13.70 9.81
C ARG A 33 12.90 -12.92 9.57
N TYR A 34 13.87 -13.54 8.93
CA TYR A 34 15.14 -12.93 8.54
C TYR A 34 14.94 -11.74 7.58
N VAL A 35 14.11 -11.91 6.55
CA VAL A 35 13.79 -10.84 5.58
C VAL A 35 13.11 -9.65 6.29
N LYS A 36 12.16 -9.92 7.19
CA LYS A 36 11.48 -8.88 7.97
C LYS A 36 12.43 -8.08 8.85
N LEU A 37 13.33 -8.77 9.58
CA LEU A 37 14.32 -8.13 10.43
C LEU A 37 15.37 -7.34 9.62
N ASN A 38 15.77 -7.84 8.46
CA ASN A 38 16.70 -7.12 7.57
C ASN A 38 16.09 -5.81 7.05
N LYS A 39 14.79 -5.82 6.74
CA LYS A 39 14.07 -4.61 6.35
C LYS A 39 13.99 -3.61 7.49
N GLU A 40 13.62 -4.08 8.69
CA GLU A 40 13.60 -3.26 9.91
C GLU A 40 14.98 -2.66 10.20
N TYR A 41 16.06 -3.44 10.07
CA TYR A 41 17.43 -2.99 10.24
C TYR A 41 17.80 -1.83 9.30
N LYS A 42 17.46 -1.95 8.02
CA LYS A 42 17.73 -0.95 6.99
C LYS A 42 17.00 0.37 7.26
N ASP A 43 15.74 0.29 7.72
CA ASP A 43 14.97 1.47 8.12
C ASP A 43 15.54 2.14 9.36
N LEU A 44 15.92 1.35 10.37
CA LEU A 44 16.51 1.86 11.61
C LEU A 44 17.92 2.45 11.41
N GLU A 45 18.70 1.93 10.44
CA GLU A 45 20.05 2.42 10.13
C GLU A 45 20.05 3.90 9.74
N ILE A 46 19.09 4.32 8.92
CA ILE A 46 18.96 5.73 8.49
C ILE A 46 18.69 6.63 9.70
N ILE A 47 17.79 6.19 10.59
CA ILE A 47 17.44 6.94 11.80
C ILE A 47 18.64 6.97 12.78
N ASP A 48 19.37 5.87 12.91
CA ASP A 48 20.56 5.77 13.77
C ASP A 48 21.69 6.71 13.31
N GLN A 49 21.92 6.80 12.01
CA GLN A 49 22.90 7.75 11.46
C GLN A 49 22.51 9.20 11.78
N THR A 50 21.23 9.53 11.69
CA THR A 50 20.73 10.87 12.01
C THR A 50 20.78 11.13 13.50
N TYR A 51 20.48 10.13 14.34
CA TYR A 51 20.66 10.21 15.80
C TYR A 51 22.10 10.53 16.18
N LYS A 52 23.09 9.85 15.62
CA LYS A 52 24.51 10.10 15.87
C LYS A 52 24.92 11.53 15.52
N LYS A 53 24.45 12.06 14.38
CA LYS A 53 24.69 13.44 13.97
C LYS A 53 24.06 14.44 14.95
N TYR A 54 22.80 14.20 15.31
CA TYR A 54 22.06 15.07 16.23
C TYR A 54 22.67 15.05 17.64
N ASN A 55 23.05 13.87 18.14
CA ASN A 55 23.70 13.74 19.45
C ASN A 55 25.05 14.48 19.50
N ASN A 56 25.85 14.37 18.43
CA ASN A 56 27.11 15.14 18.33
C ASN A 56 26.84 16.65 18.31
N LEU A 57 25.82 17.10 17.59
CA LEU A 57 25.44 18.52 17.54
C LEU A 57 25.04 19.03 18.93
N ILE A 58 24.22 18.29 19.68
CA ILE A 58 23.82 18.65 21.04
C ILE A 58 25.02 18.66 22.00
N ALA A 59 25.90 17.65 21.92
CA ALA A 59 27.11 17.58 22.74
C ALA A 59 28.05 18.76 22.48
N ASN A 60 28.28 19.15 21.23
CA ASN A 60 29.07 20.31 20.86
C ASN A 60 28.42 21.61 21.40
N LEU A 61 27.10 21.74 21.27
CA LEU A 61 26.37 22.90 21.77
C LEU A 61 26.47 23.04 23.29
N GLU A 62 26.40 21.93 24.05
CA GLU A 62 26.59 21.90 25.48
C GLU A 62 28.04 22.25 25.84
N SER A 63 29.04 21.73 25.12
CA SER A 63 30.45 22.02 25.32
C SER A 63 30.75 23.49 25.05
N SER A 64 30.26 24.08 23.98
CA SER A 64 30.47 25.50 23.65
C SER A 64 29.77 26.44 24.63
N ARG A 65 28.63 26.03 25.19
CA ARG A 65 27.95 26.77 26.28
C ARG A 65 28.73 26.72 27.58
N ALA A 66 29.25 25.54 27.95
CA ALA A 66 30.09 25.40 29.14
C ALA A 66 31.37 26.25 29.01
N LEU A 67 31.98 26.21 27.82
CA LEU A 67 33.17 27.02 27.53
C LEU A 67 32.87 28.53 27.63
N LEU A 68 31.71 28.99 27.18
CA LEU A 68 31.27 30.37 27.29
C LEU A 68 31.05 30.80 28.75
N GLU A 69 30.67 29.88 29.65
CA GLU A 69 30.50 30.15 31.09
C GLU A 69 31.82 30.18 31.85
N GLU A 70 32.76 29.28 31.55
CA GLU A 70 34.02 29.11 32.25
C GLU A 70 35.12 30.06 31.76
N GLU A 71 35.11 30.45 30.48
CA GLU A 71 36.15 31.22 29.84
C GLU A 71 36.06 32.72 30.19
N THR A 72 37.19 33.34 30.47
CA THR A 72 37.34 34.77 30.82
C THR A 72 37.90 35.61 29.67
N ASP A 73 38.57 34.98 28.71
CA ASP A 73 39.14 35.65 27.53
C ASP A 73 38.04 36.15 26.58
N PRO A 74 38.00 37.47 26.26
CA PRO A 74 37.00 38.03 25.37
C PRO A 74 36.96 37.41 23.95
N GLU A 75 38.12 37.09 23.38
CA GLU A 75 38.21 36.52 22.02
C GLU A 75 37.67 35.10 22.00
N MET A 76 38.01 34.27 22.99
CA MET A 76 37.47 32.91 23.11
C MET A 76 35.97 32.89 23.37
N ARG A 77 35.45 33.83 24.14
CA ARG A 77 34.01 33.99 24.38
C ARG A 77 33.24 34.38 23.10
N GLU A 78 33.83 35.22 22.27
CA GLU A 78 33.24 35.64 21.01
C GLU A 78 33.20 34.47 20.00
N MET A 79 34.27 33.70 19.92
CA MET A 79 34.28 32.45 19.12
C MET A 79 33.24 31.45 19.60
N ALA A 80 33.12 31.20 20.89
CA ALA A 80 32.12 30.31 21.45
C ALA A 80 30.66 30.77 21.15
N LYS A 81 30.40 32.08 21.14
CA LYS A 81 29.11 32.63 20.78
C LYS A 81 28.77 32.39 19.31
N LEU A 82 29.73 32.60 18.40
CA LEU A 82 29.54 32.35 16.98
C LEU A 82 29.25 30.85 16.70
N GLU A 83 30.01 29.98 17.36
CA GLU A 83 29.81 28.54 17.25
C GLU A 83 28.42 28.11 17.76
N ILE A 84 27.95 28.66 18.90
CA ILE A 84 26.62 28.41 19.43
C ILE A 84 25.55 28.84 18.41
N GLU A 85 25.70 30.03 17.81
CA GLU A 85 24.75 30.55 16.81
C GLU A 85 24.69 29.67 15.57
N GLU A 86 25.84 29.20 15.07
CA GLU A 86 25.91 28.26 13.94
C GLU A 86 25.24 26.93 14.29
N LEU A 87 25.52 26.35 15.45
CA LEU A 87 24.94 25.08 15.88
C LEU A 87 23.43 25.18 16.11
N GLU A 88 22.92 26.31 16.63
CA GLU A 88 21.50 26.56 16.83
C GLU A 88 20.75 26.71 15.48
N THR A 89 21.39 27.34 14.49
CA THR A 89 20.81 27.40 13.13
C THR A 89 20.72 26.04 12.44
N LEU A 90 21.66 25.13 12.72
CA LEU A 90 21.63 23.76 12.18
C LEU A 90 20.66 22.85 12.96
N ARG A 91 20.41 23.14 14.22
CA ARG A 91 19.55 22.34 15.09
C ARG A 91 18.10 22.29 14.63
N THR A 92 17.53 23.45 14.32
CA THR A 92 16.11 23.58 13.97
C THR A 92 15.72 22.74 12.75
N PRO A 93 16.40 22.84 11.59
CA PRO A 93 16.07 22.02 10.43
C PRO A 93 16.30 20.52 10.67
N MET A 94 17.33 20.16 11.47
CA MET A 94 17.59 18.77 11.82
C MET A 94 16.48 18.18 12.72
N GLU A 95 15.94 18.94 13.67
CA GLU A 95 14.80 18.53 14.49
C GLU A 95 13.53 18.33 13.66
N GLU A 96 13.30 19.13 12.63
CA GLU A 96 12.18 18.96 11.71
C GLU A 96 12.34 17.70 10.84
N GLU A 97 13.55 17.47 10.32
CA GLU A 97 13.85 16.25 9.56
C GLU A 97 13.66 15.00 10.42
N ILE A 98 14.14 15.00 11.67
CA ILE A 98 13.95 13.90 12.61
C ILE A 98 12.46 13.66 12.89
N LYS A 99 11.67 14.69 13.11
CA LYS A 99 10.23 14.56 13.35
C LYS A 99 9.53 13.87 12.16
N ILE A 100 9.93 14.20 10.94
CA ILE A 100 9.39 13.56 9.72
C ILE A 100 9.82 12.10 9.67
N MET A 101 11.10 11.78 9.98
CA MET A 101 11.60 10.39 9.98
C MET A 101 10.93 9.52 11.05
N LEU A 102 10.49 10.10 12.15
CA LEU A 102 9.81 9.38 13.24
C LEU A 102 8.31 9.12 12.98
N ILE A 103 7.75 9.63 11.89
CA ILE A 103 6.38 9.29 11.50
C ILE A 103 6.34 7.80 11.14
N PRO A 104 5.46 7.01 11.77
CA PRO A 104 5.34 5.59 11.44
C PRO A 104 5.01 5.41 9.95
N LYS A 105 5.83 4.64 9.26
CA LYS A 105 5.53 4.25 7.88
C LYS A 105 4.37 3.27 7.89
N ASP A 106 3.45 3.45 6.97
CA ASP A 106 2.40 2.49 6.70
C ASP A 106 3.04 1.21 6.14
N PRO A 107 2.81 0.03 6.73
CA PRO A 107 3.38 -1.23 6.22
C PRO A 107 2.93 -1.54 4.79
N GLU A 108 1.83 -0.96 4.31
CA GLU A 108 1.38 -1.10 2.94
C GLU A 108 2.17 -0.25 1.95
N ASP A 109 2.86 0.80 2.40
CA ASP A 109 3.59 1.73 1.52
C ASP A 109 4.66 1.05 0.66
N ASP A 110 5.24 -0.05 1.15
CA ASP A 110 6.27 -0.81 0.44
C ASP A 110 5.73 -1.84 -0.55
N LYS A 111 4.41 -2.05 -0.58
CA LYS A 111 3.78 -2.98 -1.52
C LYS A 111 3.85 -2.46 -2.95
N ASN A 112 3.80 -3.40 -3.89
CA ASN A 112 3.50 -3.08 -5.28
C ASN A 112 2.12 -2.45 -5.38
N ALA A 113 1.86 -1.74 -6.47
CA ALA A 113 0.58 -1.06 -6.67
C ALA A 113 -0.11 -1.49 -7.96
N ILE A 114 -1.43 -1.50 -7.91
CA ILE A 114 -2.29 -1.63 -9.09
C ILE A 114 -2.95 -0.27 -9.32
N ILE A 115 -2.73 0.32 -10.50
CA ILE A 115 -3.39 1.55 -10.92
C ILE A 115 -4.52 1.21 -11.89
N GLU A 116 -5.71 1.70 -11.57
CA GLU A 116 -6.88 1.63 -12.45
C GLU A 116 -7.25 3.04 -12.91
N LEU A 117 -7.31 3.25 -14.21
CA LEU A 117 -7.76 4.49 -14.83
C LEU A 117 -9.09 4.22 -15.53
N ARG A 118 -10.13 5.00 -15.22
CA ARG A 118 -11.45 4.85 -15.83
C ARG A 118 -11.97 6.18 -16.34
N ALA A 119 -12.52 6.17 -17.54
CA ALA A 119 -13.24 7.31 -18.09
C ALA A 119 -14.49 7.61 -17.24
N GLY A 120 -14.60 8.84 -16.79
CA GLY A 120 -15.75 9.36 -16.06
C GLY A 120 -16.64 10.21 -16.95
N THR A 121 -16.99 11.40 -16.47
CA THR A 121 -17.85 12.32 -17.22
C THR A 121 -17.09 12.98 -18.37
N GLY A 122 -17.54 12.83 -19.62
CA GLY A 122 -16.91 13.49 -20.78
C GLY A 122 -17.00 12.70 -22.08
N GLY A 123 -17.55 11.47 -22.05
CA GLY A 123 -17.68 10.62 -23.25
C GLY A 123 -16.34 10.26 -23.86
N ASP A 124 -16.24 10.36 -25.20
CA ASP A 124 -15.01 10.00 -25.93
C ASP A 124 -13.77 10.81 -25.52
N GLU A 125 -13.96 12.07 -25.15
CA GLU A 125 -12.86 12.91 -24.63
C GLU A 125 -12.28 12.36 -23.31
N ALA A 126 -13.12 11.82 -22.44
CA ALA A 126 -12.64 11.20 -21.21
C ALA A 126 -11.81 9.95 -21.52
N CYS A 127 -12.16 9.16 -22.55
CA CYS A 127 -11.39 8.00 -22.99
C CYS A 127 -10.01 8.40 -23.54
N ILE A 128 -9.95 9.48 -24.33
CA ILE A 128 -8.69 10.03 -24.84
C ILE A 128 -7.83 10.53 -23.69
N PHE A 129 -8.44 11.20 -22.70
CA PHE A 129 -7.71 11.68 -21.54
C PHE A 129 -7.16 10.54 -20.67
N VAL A 130 -7.85 9.41 -20.56
CA VAL A 130 -7.30 8.21 -19.92
C VAL A 130 -6.02 7.75 -20.62
N GLU A 131 -5.99 7.74 -21.96
CA GLU A 131 -4.79 7.38 -22.73
C GLU A 131 -3.62 8.35 -22.47
N ASP A 132 -3.91 9.65 -22.40
CA ASP A 132 -2.89 10.66 -22.11
C ASP A 132 -2.29 10.49 -20.70
N VAL A 133 -3.14 10.26 -19.69
CA VAL A 133 -2.71 10.04 -18.31
C VAL A 133 -1.96 8.70 -18.17
N PHE A 134 -2.43 7.66 -18.84
CA PHE A 134 -1.72 6.38 -18.92
C PHE A 134 -0.31 6.56 -19.50
N ARG A 135 -0.18 7.31 -20.60
CA ARG A 135 1.13 7.61 -21.19
C ARG A 135 2.02 8.42 -20.24
N MET A 136 1.45 9.39 -19.54
CA MET A 136 2.16 10.18 -18.52
C MET A 136 2.73 9.30 -17.42
N TYR A 137 1.93 8.42 -16.83
CA TYR A 137 2.39 7.50 -15.80
C TYR A 137 3.43 6.51 -16.32
N THR A 138 3.24 5.97 -17.52
CA THR A 138 4.21 5.06 -18.15
C THR A 138 5.58 5.71 -18.35
N MET A 139 5.61 7.00 -18.72
CA MET A 139 6.85 7.76 -18.83
C MET A 139 7.51 7.96 -17.46
N TYR A 140 6.74 8.30 -16.45
CA TYR A 140 7.22 8.45 -15.08
C TYR A 140 7.79 7.14 -14.52
N PHE A 141 7.14 6.01 -14.76
CA PHE A 141 7.63 4.70 -14.33
C PHE A 141 8.95 4.33 -14.99
N LYS A 142 9.11 4.66 -16.27
CA LYS A 142 10.39 4.48 -16.99
C LYS A 142 11.50 5.33 -16.39
N GLU A 143 11.22 6.58 -16.03
CA GLU A 143 12.19 7.46 -15.39
C GLU A 143 12.64 6.93 -14.03
N LYS A 144 11.69 6.38 -13.24
CA LYS A 144 11.97 5.73 -11.95
C LYS A 144 12.52 4.32 -12.07
N SER A 145 12.65 3.77 -13.28
CA SER A 145 13.06 2.38 -13.53
C SER A 145 12.13 1.34 -12.89
N TRP A 146 10.85 1.68 -12.72
CA TRP A 146 9.84 0.74 -12.23
C TRP A 146 9.33 -0.14 -13.35
N LYS A 147 9.12 -1.42 -13.04
CA LYS A 147 8.49 -2.34 -13.98
C LYS A 147 6.98 -2.13 -13.94
N HIS A 148 6.35 -2.17 -15.10
CA HIS A 148 4.88 -2.10 -15.19
C HIS A 148 4.37 -3.05 -16.25
N GLU A 149 3.21 -3.63 -16.00
CA GLU A 149 2.52 -4.55 -16.89
C GLU A 149 1.01 -4.21 -16.96
N ILE A 150 0.43 -4.27 -18.14
CA ILE A 150 -1.01 -4.04 -18.32
C ILE A 150 -1.74 -5.32 -17.95
N ILE A 151 -2.61 -5.24 -16.94
CA ILE A 151 -3.45 -6.37 -16.50
C ILE A 151 -4.69 -6.49 -17.38
N ASN A 152 -5.37 -5.35 -17.59
CA ASN A 152 -6.62 -5.29 -18.36
C ASN A 152 -6.75 -3.95 -19.07
N SER A 153 -7.36 -3.96 -20.25
CA SER A 153 -7.67 -2.75 -20.98
C SER A 153 -8.98 -2.90 -21.74
N SER A 154 -9.82 -1.86 -21.70
CA SER A 154 -11.04 -1.74 -22.46
C SER A 154 -10.96 -0.48 -23.32
N GLU A 155 -10.97 -0.63 -24.63
CA GLU A 155 -10.86 0.48 -25.56
C GLU A 155 -12.11 1.37 -25.57
N GLY A 156 -11.91 2.65 -25.83
CA GLY A 156 -12.97 3.61 -26.08
C GLY A 156 -13.62 3.41 -27.46
N THR A 157 -14.75 4.08 -27.67
CA THR A 157 -15.54 3.95 -28.92
C THR A 157 -14.82 4.51 -30.14
N VAL A 158 -14.07 5.61 -29.97
CA VAL A 158 -13.37 6.30 -31.06
C VAL A 158 -11.86 6.16 -30.93
N LYS A 159 -11.34 6.47 -29.73
CA LYS A 159 -9.90 6.42 -29.38
C LYS A 159 -9.75 6.39 -27.86
N GLY A 160 -8.59 5.97 -27.39
CA GLY A 160 -8.28 5.92 -25.96
C GLY A 160 -8.87 4.72 -25.25
N TYR A 161 -8.88 4.76 -23.93
CA TYR A 161 -9.34 3.66 -23.09
C TYR A 161 -10.55 4.08 -22.26
N LYS A 162 -11.57 3.24 -22.22
CA LYS A 162 -12.68 3.35 -21.27
C LYS A 162 -12.21 2.97 -19.87
N GLU A 163 -11.38 1.94 -19.81
CA GLU A 163 -10.74 1.47 -18.59
C GLU A 163 -9.39 0.84 -18.93
N ILE A 164 -8.38 1.11 -18.10
CA ILE A 164 -7.09 0.44 -18.18
C ILE A 164 -6.55 0.23 -16.77
N SER A 165 -6.06 -0.99 -16.51
CA SER A 165 -5.45 -1.38 -15.24
C SER A 165 -4.04 -1.88 -15.49
N MET A 166 -3.11 -1.46 -14.64
CA MET A 166 -1.71 -1.87 -14.70
C MET A 166 -1.17 -2.21 -13.32
N SER A 167 -0.31 -3.23 -13.26
CA SER A 167 0.52 -3.55 -12.10
C SER A 167 1.85 -2.81 -12.21
N ILE A 168 2.35 -2.34 -11.08
CA ILE A 168 3.64 -1.65 -10.99
C ILE A 168 4.46 -2.32 -9.89
N GLU A 169 5.67 -2.76 -10.23
CA GLU A 169 6.58 -3.45 -9.33
C GLU A 169 7.81 -2.59 -9.02
N GLY A 170 8.17 -2.49 -7.73
CA GLY A 170 9.37 -1.79 -7.24
C GLY A 170 9.26 -1.43 -5.75
N GLU A 171 10.23 -0.73 -5.23
CA GLU A 171 10.30 -0.34 -3.81
C GLU A 171 9.43 0.90 -3.52
N GLY A 172 8.55 0.83 -2.50
CA GLY A 172 7.81 1.99 -1.99
C GLY A 172 6.76 2.58 -2.95
N ILE A 173 6.30 1.81 -3.92
CA ILE A 173 5.46 2.30 -5.02
C ILE A 173 4.09 2.72 -4.51
N TYR A 174 3.44 1.89 -3.70
CA TYR A 174 2.11 2.20 -3.19
C TYR A 174 2.13 3.48 -2.35
N GLY A 175 3.13 3.62 -1.47
CA GLY A 175 3.30 4.82 -0.65
C GLY A 175 3.45 6.11 -1.44
N MET A 176 4.12 6.06 -2.62
CA MET A 176 4.25 7.22 -3.50
C MET A 176 2.98 7.50 -4.30
N LEU A 177 2.29 6.47 -4.78
CA LEU A 177 1.19 6.60 -5.73
C LEU A 177 -0.20 6.67 -5.08
N LYS A 178 -0.36 6.24 -3.82
CA LYS A 178 -1.66 6.23 -3.12
C LYS A 178 -2.37 7.59 -3.13
N PHE A 179 -1.62 8.68 -3.11
CA PHE A 179 -2.15 10.05 -3.14
C PHE A 179 -2.63 10.51 -4.54
N GLU A 180 -2.39 9.72 -5.58
CA GLU A 180 -2.94 9.96 -6.92
C GLU A 180 -4.39 9.48 -7.06
N SER A 181 -4.89 8.72 -6.06
CA SER A 181 -6.26 8.20 -6.07
C SER A 181 -7.28 9.33 -5.97
N GLY A 182 -8.22 9.37 -6.91
CA GLY A 182 -9.31 10.35 -6.93
C GLY A 182 -9.76 10.72 -8.34
N VAL A 183 -10.45 11.85 -8.45
CA VAL A 183 -10.94 12.37 -9.73
C VAL A 183 -9.96 13.36 -10.33
N HIS A 184 -9.50 13.10 -11.53
CA HIS A 184 -8.65 13.98 -12.32
C HIS A 184 -9.48 14.68 -13.40
N ARG A 185 -9.49 15.97 -13.39
CA ARG A 185 -10.26 16.83 -14.31
C ARG A 185 -9.34 17.40 -15.38
N VAL A 186 -9.79 17.39 -16.63
CA VAL A 186 -9.12 18.06 -17.75
C VAL A 186 -10.00 19.17 -18.30
N GLN A 187 -9.38 20.30 -18.62
CA GLN A 187 -9.99 21.43 -19.33
C GLN A 187 -9.16 21.71 -20.59
N ARG A 188 -9.69 21.33 -21.74
CA ARG A 188 -9.08 21.57 -23.05
C ARG A 188 -10.13 21.58 -24.16
N VAL A 189 -9.72 21.99 -25.35
CA VAL A 189 -10.52 21.78 -26.56
C VAL A 189 -10.30 20.32 -26.97
N PRO A 190 -11.33 19.44 -26.97
CA PRO A 190 -11.18 18.05 -27.38
C PRO A 190 -10.73 17.91 -28.84
N GLU A 191 -10.01 16.83 -29.15
CA GLU A 191 -9.73 16.47 -30.57
C GLU A 191 -11.01 16.20 -31.37
N THR A 192 -12.12 15.85 -30.70
CA THR A 192 -13.42 15.57 -31.27
C THR A 192 -14.30 16.82 -31.44
N GLU A 193 -13.84 17.99 -30.99
CA GLU A 193 -14.62 19.24 -31.03
C GLU A 193 -14.25 20.07 -32.27
N SER A 194 -15.22 20.32 -33.14
CA SER A 194 -15.02 21.08 -34.39
C SER A 194 -15.14 22.60 -34.24
N GLN A 195 -15.77 23.07 -33.15
CA GLN A 195 -16.07 24.51 -32.94
C GLN A 195 -15.08 25.21 -31.99
N GLY A 196 -14.05 24.50 -31.54
CA GLY A 196 -13.00 25.09 -30.67
C GLY A 196 -13.45 25.41 -29.25
N ARG A 197 -14.56 24.83 -28.77
CA ARG A 197 -15.03 25.05 -27.40
C ARG A 197 -14.23 24.25 -26.40
N VAL A 198 -13.90 24.87 -25.27
CA VAL A 198 -13.24 24.20 -24.15
C VAL A 198 -14.26 23.29 -23.45
N HIS A 199 -13.95 22.00 -23.39
CA HIS A 199 -14.74 21.04 -22.62
C HIS A 199 -14.05 20.69 -21.30
N THR A 200 -14.85 20.27 -20.33
CA THR A 200 -14.38 19.76 -19.05
C THR A 200 -14.75 18.30 -18.95
N SER A 201 -13.72 17.44 -18.99
CA SER A 201 -13.86 15.99 -18.83
C SER A 201 -13.19 15.54 -17.54
N ALA A 202 -13.62 14.38 -17.03
CA ALA A 202 -13.05 13.81 -15.83
C ALA A 202 -12.80 12.33 -16.00
N ILE A 203 -11.73 11.86 -15.35
CA ILE A 203 -11.39 10.46 -15.21
C ILE A 203 -11.24 10.13 -13.73
N THR A 204 -11.31 8.88 -13.40
CA THR A 204 -11.03 8.37 -12.05
C THR A 204 -9.73 7.58 -12.07
N VAL A 205 -8.91 7.83 -11.07
CA VAL A 205 -7.67 7.11 -10.80
C VAL A 205 -7.85 6.40 -9.48
N ALA A 206 -7.67 5.08 -9.44
CA ALA A 206 -7.64 4.31 -8.22
C ALA A 206 -6.28 3.61 -8.12
N VAL A 207 -5.59 3.81 -7.01
CA VAL A 207 -4.34 3.13 -6.68
C VAL A 207 -4.63 2.21 -5.52
N LEU A 208 -4.42 0.92 -5.74
CA LEU A 208 -4.67 -0.14 -4.77
C LEU A 208 -3.36 -0.88 -4.48
N PRO A 209 -3.11 -1.31 -3.25
CA PRO A 209 -1.97 -2.18 -2.98
C PRO A 209 -2.18 -3.53 -3.65
N GLU A 210 -1.11 -4.11 -4.18
CA GLU A 210 -1.15 -5.48 -4.67
C GLU A 210 -1.42 -6.43 -3.50
N ALA A 211 -2.37 -7.35 -3.66
CA ALA A 211 -2.62 -8.35 -2.64
C ALA A 211 -1.56 -9.43 -2.71
N GLU A 212 -1.14 -9.85 -1.55
CA GLU A 212 -0.37 -11.07 -1.39
C GLU A 212 -1.22 -12.28 -1.79
N ASP A 213 -0.57 -13.33 -2.28
CA ASP A 213 -1.24 -14.59 -2.58
C ASP A 213 -1.96 -15.11 -1.34
N VAL A 214 -3.18 -15.57 -1.52
CA VAL A 214 -3.97 -16.13 -0.42
C VAL A 214 -3.46 -17.53 -0.13
N ASP A 215 -2.53 -17.65 0.83
CA ASP A 215 -2.16 -18.93 1.40
C ASP A 215 -3.31 -19.43 2.28
N PHE A 216 -4.19 -20.24 1.70
CA PHE A 216 -5.26 -20.87 2.44
C PHE A 216 -4.88 -22.29 2.83
N GLU A 217 -4.55 -22.50 4.10
CA GLU A 217 -4.40 -23.82 4.71
C GLU A 217 -5.67 -24.21 5.47
N LEU A 218 -6.25 -25.33 5.10
CA LEU A 218 -7.41 -25.89 5.81
C LEU A 218 -6.91 -26.63 7.05
N ASP A 219 -7.18 -26.07 8.25
CA ASP A 219 -6.96 -26.77 9.51
C ASP A 219 -8.08 -27.81 9.73
N MET A 220 -7.69 -29.07 9.78
CA MET A 220 -8.62 -30.17 9.98
C MET A 220 -9.20 -30.24 11.41
N THR A 221 -8.61 -29.51 12.37
CA THR A 221 -9.15 -29.41 13.74
C THR A 221 -10.43 -28.58 13.79
N ASP A 222 -10.58 -27.66 12.86
CA ASP A 222 -11.78 -26.82 12.71
C ASP A 222 -12.90 -27.48 11.90
N VAL A 223 -12.68 -28.70 11.42
CA VAL A 223 -13.64 -29.41 10.60
C VAL A 223 -14.34 -30.52 11.38
N ARG A 224 -15.62 -30.32 11.67
CA ARG A 224 -16.48 -31.37 12.22
C ARG A 224 -16.90 -32.32 11.11
N ARG A 225 -16.68 -33.63 11.36
CA ARG A 225 -17.05 -34.70 10.47
C ARG A 225 -18.23 -35.46 11.01
N ASP A 226 -19.32 -35.56 10.26
CA ASP A 226 -20.47 -36.35 10.52
C ASP A 226 -20.66 -37.41 9.42
N THR A 227 -21.02 -38.65 9.79
CA THR A 227 -21.36 -39.70 8.83
C THR A 227 -22.85 -39.98 8.86
N PHE A 228 -23.44 -40.21 7.72
CA PHE A 228 -24.86 -40.50 7.59
C PHE A 228 -25.16 -41.48 6.44
N ARG A 229 -26.39 -41.95 6.38
CA ARG A 229 -26.83 -42.87 5.33
C ARG A 229 -27.22 -42.07 4.10
N ALA A 230 -26.68 -42.50 2.95
CA ALA A 230 -27.00 -41.85 1.68
C ALA A 230 -28.50 -41.98 1.41
N SER A 231 -29.13 -40.89 0.95
CA SER A 231 -30.53 -40.88 0.53
C SER A 231 -30.57 -40.91 -1.02
N GLY A 232 -31.24 -41.89 -1.60
CA GLY A 232 -31.39 -41.99 -3.06
C GLY A 232 -31.93 -43.34 -3.54
N ALA A 233 -32.23 -43.48 -4.83
CA ALA A 233 -32.64 -44.73 -5.44
C ALA A 233 -31.46 -45.70 -5.49
N GLY A 234 -31.44 -46.68 -4.59
CA GLY A 234 -30.35 -47.66 -4.46
C GLY A 234 -30.83 -48.93 -3.76
N GLY A 235 -30.11 -50.03 -3.98
CA GLY A 235 -30.41 -51.33 -3.37
C GLY A 235 -30.07 -51.39 -1.91
N GLN A 236 -30.18 -52.61 -1.32
CA GLN A 236 -30.04 -52.89 0.14
C GLN A 236 -28.73 -52.34 0.76
N HIS A 237 -27.67 -52.12 -0.01
CA HIS A 237 -26.38 -51.61 0.43
C HIS A 237 -26.41 -50.10 0.76
N VAL A 238 -27.13 -49.29 -0.04
CA VAL A 238 -27.24 -47.82 0.11
C VAL A 238 -27.99 -47.47 1.41
N ASN A 239 -29.00 -48.30 1.78
CA ASN A 239 -29.83 -48.06 2.94
C ASN A 239 -29.24 -48.59 4.26
N LYS A 240 -28.19 -49.42 4.23
CA LYS A 240 -27.61 -50.05 5.41
C LYS A 240 -26.25 -49.46 5.82
N THR A 241 -25.49 -48.94 4.89
CA THR A 241 -24.13 -48.43 5.15
C THR A 241 -24.12 -46.91 5.26
N GLU A 242 -23.44 -46.36 6.30
CA GLU A 242 -23.24 -44.93 6.49
C GLU A 242 -22.01 -44.48 5.68
N SER A 243 -22.15 -44.48 4.36
CA SER A 243 -21.07 -44.12 3.45
C SER A 243 -21.05 -42.62 3.11
N ALA A 244 -22.12 -41.90 3.36
CA ALA A 244 -22.20 -40.47 3.14
C ALA A 244 -21.49 -39.68 4.25
N ILE A 245 -20.83 -38.59 3.87
CA ILE A 245 -20.07 -37.74 4.75
C ILE A 245 -20.59 -36.30 4.65
N ARG A 246 -20.72 -35.66 5.81
CA ARG A 246 -20.94 -34.23 5.97
C ARG A 246 -19.75 -33.65 6.69
N LEU A 247 -19.15 -32.62 6.11
CA LEU A 247 -18.10 -31.82 6.72
C LEU A 247 -18.67 -30.43 7.03
N THR A 248 -18.46 -29.96 8.23
CA THR A 248 -18.85 -28.61 8.67
C THR A 248 -17.61 -27.90 9.16
N HIS A 249 -17.24 -26.81 8.51
CA HIS A 249 -16.18 -25.93 9.00
C HIS A 249 -16.76 -25.04 10.08
N ILE A 250 -16.31 -25.22 11.33
CA ILE A 250 -16.89 -24.63 12.53
C ILE A 250 -16.84 -23.09 12.49
N PRO A 251 -15.69 -22.44 12.14
CA PRO A 251 -15.58 -20.98 12.17
C PRO A 251 -16.47 -20.27 11.12
N THR A 252 -16.62 -20.83 9.92
CA THR A 252 -17.38 -20.18 8.82
C THR A 252 -18.80 -20.73 8.66
N GLY A 253 -19.11 -21.89 9.30
CA GLY A 253 -20.39 -22.55 9.15
C GLY A 253 -20.62 -23.19 7.77
N VAL A 254 -19.61 -23.24 6.89
CA VAL A 254 -19.72 -23.87 5.57
C VAL A 254 -19.89 -25.37 5.71
N VAL A 255 -20.93 -25.91 5.07
CA VAL A 255 -21.27 -27.34 5.08
C VAL A 255 -21.09 -27.94 3.68
N VAL A 256 -20.44 -29.10 3.62
CA VAL A 256 -20.26 -29.88 2.42
C VAL A 256 -20.71 -31.31 2.67
N GLU A 257 -21.56 -31.84 1.80
CA GLU A 257 -22.02 -33.23 1.83
C GLU A 257 -21.52 -33.97 0.59
N CYS A 258 -21.06 -35.19 0.78
CA CYS A 258 -20.66 -36.07 -0.32
C CYS A 258 -21.22 -37.48 -0.08
N GLN A 259 -22.05 -37.94 -1.03
CA GLN A 259 -22.70 -39.25 -0.99
C GLN A 259 -22.58 -40.04 -2.29
N ASP A 260 -21.76 -39.58 -3.24
CA ASP A 260 -21.69 -40.11 -4.61
C ASP A 260 -21.05 -41.50 -4.70
N GLY A 261 -20.13 -41.80 -3.77
CA GLY A 261 -19.36 -43.05 -3.79
C GLY A 261 -19.83 -44.08 -2.79
N ARG A 262 -19.55 -45.38 -3.07
CA ARG A 262 -19.80 -46.47 -2.14
C ARG A 262 -18.76 -46.53 -0.98
N SER A 263 -17.61 -45.87 -1.16
CA SER A 263 -16.50 -45.86 -0.19
C SER A 263 -16.53 -44.57 0.62
N GLN A 264 -16.65 -44.70 1.94
CA GLN A 264 -16.59 -43.59 2.90
C GLN A 264 -15.28 -42.79 2.77
N HIS A 265 -14.13 -43.47 2.56
CA HIS A 265 -12.83 -42.77 2.39
C HIS A 265 -12.79 -41.90 1.13
N LYS A 266 -13.30 -42.42 -0.01
CA LYS A 266 -13.36 -41.61 -1.25
C LYS A 266 -14.31 -40.44 -1.12
N ASN A 267 -15.43 -40.60 -0.42
CA ASN A 267 -16.37 -39.51 -0.13
C ASN A 267 -15.73 -38.45 0.78
N LEU A 268 -14.91 -38.88 1.75
CA LEU A 268 -14.18 -37.97 2.62
C LEU A 268 -13.16 -37.13 1.84
N GLU A 269 -12.32 -37.76 1.05
CA GLU A 269 -11.32 -37.05 0.21
C GLU A 269 -11.99 -36.03 -0.71
N LYS A 270 -13.08 -36.45 -1.35
CA LYS A 270 -13.85 -35.57 -2.23
C LYS A 270 -14.50 -34.40 -1.46
N ALA A 271 -15.08 -34.70 -0.28
CA ALA A 271 -15.68 -33.67 0.58
C ALA A 271 -14.64 -32.65 1.06
N ILE A 272 -13.43 -33.08 1.46
CA ILE A 272 -12.32 -32.19 1.86
C ILE A 272 -11.90 -31.30 0.67
N SER A 273 -11.76 -31.87 -0.52
CA SER A 273 -11.40 -31.10 -1.71
C SER A 273 -12.44 -30.03 -2.04
N VAL A 274 -13.73 -30.40 -1.98
CA VAL A 274 -14.83 -29.42 -2.21
C VAL A 274 -14.91 -28.38 -1.10
N LEU A 275 -14.69 -28.76 0.17
CA LEU A 275 -14.67 -27.83 1.30
C LEU A 275 -13.52 -26.81 1.14
N ARG A 276 -12.32 -27.28 0.81
CA ARG A 276 -11.15 -26.41 0.55
C ARG A 276 -11.44 -25.41 -0.58
N SER A 277 -11.99 -25.88 -1.68
CA SER A 277 -12.36 -25.03 -2.81
C SER A 277 -13.40 -23.97 -2.45
N ARG A 278 -14.44 -24.33 -1.66
CA ARG A 278 -15.46 -23.37 -1.21
C ARG A 278 -14.93 -22.32 -0.25
N LEU A 279 -14.08 -22.73 0.69
CA LEU A 279 -13.47 -21.80 1.66
C LEU A 279 -12.48 -20.87 0.96
N TYR A 280 -11.67 -21.37 0.04
CA TYR A 280 -10.79 -20.56 -0.80
C TYR A 280 -11.56 -19.53 -1.60
N GLN A 281 -12.69 -19.94 -2.26
CA GLN A 281 -13.53 -19.02 -3.01
C GLN A 281 -14.17 -17.96 -2.09
N ALA A 282 -14.65 -18.35 -0.91
CA ALA A 282 -15.21 -17.40 0.04
C ALA A 282 -14.18 -16.36 0.53
N GLU A 283 -12.92 -16.76 0.69
CA GLU A 283 -11.84 -15.85 1.06
C GLU A 283 -11.47 -14.90 -0.09
N LEU A 284 -11.43 -15.41 -1.33
CA LEU A 284 -11.28 -14.55 -2.52
C LEU A 284 -12.41 -13.53 -2.64
N ASP A 285 -13.67 -13.97 -2.48
CA ASP A 285 -14.84 -13.09 -2.54
C ASP A 285 -14.78 -12.01 -1.45
N ARG A 286 -14.27 -12.34 -0.24
CA ARG A 286 -14.07 -11.39 0.85
C ARG A 286 -13.06 -10.31 0.47
N ILE A 287 -11.90 -10.72 -0.04
CA ILE A 287 -10.83 -9.81 -0.46
C ILE A 287 -11.29 -8.93 -1.62
N GLU A 288 -12.00 -9.50 -2.60
CA GLU A 288 -12.56 -8.72 -3.72
C GLU A 288 -13.58 -7.68 -3.24
N ASN A 289 -14.44 -8.03 -2.28
CA ASN A 289 -15.41 -7.09 -1.69
C ASN A 289 -14.70 -5.97 -0.91
N GLU A 290 -13.69 -6.28 -0.10
CA GLU A 290 -12.90 -5.28 0.62
C GLU A 290 -12.20 -4.30 -0.36
N ARG A 291 -11.63 -4.82 -1.46
CA ARG A 291 -11.05 -3.99 -2.52
C ARG A 291 -12.09 -3.14 -3.24
N ALA A 292 -13.27 -3.70 -3.50
CA ALA A 292 -14.36 -2.96 -4.13
C ALA A 292 -14.84 -1.80 -3.23
N GLU A 293 -14.90 -2.00 -1.92
CA GLU A 293 -15.23 -0.95 -0.96
C GLU A 293 -14.12 0.11 -0.87
N GLN A 294 -12.86 -0.29 -0.80
CA GLN A 294 -11.71 0.63 -0.84
C GLN A 294 -11.72 1.46 -2.13
N ARG A 295 -11.88 0.82 -3.29
CA ARG A 295 -12.00 1.50 -4.58
C ARG A 295 -13.15 2.50 -4.58
N LYS A 296 -14.31 2.13 -4.06
CA LYS A 296 -15.48 3.01 -3.96
C LYS A 296 -15.21 4.23 -3.08
N THR A 297 -14.48 4.07 -1.99
CA THR A 297 -14.09 5.17 -1.10
C THR A 297 -13.10 6.12 -1.77
N LEU A 298 -12.09 5.58 -2.48
CA LEU A 298 -11.05 6.37 -3.16
C LEU A 298 -11.60 7.20 -4.34
N VAL A 299 -12.57 6.65 -5.08
CA VAL A 299 -13.04 7.23 -6.35
C VAL A 299 -14.29 8.08 -6.16
N ALA A 300 -14.97 7.99 -5.01
CA ALA A 300 -16.24 8.65 -4.74
C ALA A 300 -17.26 8.47 -5.87
N SER A 301 -17.92 9.56 -6.31
CA SER A 301 -18.93 9.52 -7.37
C SER A 301 -18.37 9.61 -8.80
N GLY A 302 -17.08 9.88 -8.98
CA GLY A 302 -16.49 10.20 -10.30
C GLY A 302 -17.00 11.53 -10.90
N ASP A 303 -17.62 12.37 -10.09
CA ASP A 303 -18.16 13.65 -10.54
C ASP A 303 -17.03 14.69 -10.66
N ARG A 304 -17.18 15.61 -11.59
CA ARG A 304 -16.23 16.72 -11.85
C ARG A 304 -15.99 17.62 -10.63
N SER A 305 -16.94 17.69 -9.71
CA SER A 305 -16.87 18.46 -8.48
C SER A 305 -15.91 17.86 -7.45
N ALA A 306 -15.76 16.55 -7.42
CA ALA A 306 -14.88 15.82 -6.49
C ALA A 306 -13.40 15.73 -6.97
N LYS A 307 -12.97 16.70 -7.79
CA LYS A 307 -11.62 16.75 -8.36
C LYS A 307 -10.53 16.86 -7.27
N ILE A 308 -9.48 16.07 -7.39
CA ILE A 308 -8.24 16.26 -6.63
C ILE A 308 -7.17 16.98 -7.45
N ARG A 309 -7.23 16.85 -8.79
CA ARG A 309 -6.27 17.42 -9.72
C ARG A 309 -6.98 17.98 -10.95
N THR A 310 -6.54 19.15 -11.43
CA THR A 310 -7.06 19.77 -12.65
C THR A 310 -5.94 20.07 -13.61
N TYR A 311 -6.04 19.56 -14.82
CA TYR A 311 -5.15 19.82 -15.95
C TYR A 311 -5.79 20.90 -16.84
N ASN A 312 -5.31 22.12 -16.75
CA ASN A 312 -5.81 23.26 -17.51
C ASN A 312 -4.87 23.55 -18.69
N TYR A 313 -5.20 23.01 -19.85
CA TYR A 313 -4.38 23.18 -21.05
C TYR A 313 -4.33 24.62 -21.59
N PRO A 314 -5.44 25.37 -21.65
CA PRO A 314 -5.40 26.76 -22.08
C PRO A 314 -4.48 27.66 -21.25
N GLN A 315 -4.34 27.37 -19.97
CA GLN A 315 -3.48 28.13 -19.05
C GLN A 315 -2.12 27.46 -18.83
N GLY A 316 -1.88 26.27 -19.38
CA GLY A 316 -0.62 25.53 -19.23
C GLY A 316 -0.29 25.18 -17.78
N ARG A 317 -1.30 25.01 -16.90
CA ARG A 317 -1.08 24.70 -15.48
C ARG A 317 -1.81 23.46 -15.01
N ILE A 318 -1.24 22.82 -13.99
CA ILE A 318 -1.85 21.72 -13.24
C ILE A 318 -2.09 22.22 -11.82
N CYS A 319 -3.36 22.16 -11.37
CA CYS A 319 -3.75 22.53 -10.01
C CYS A 319 -4.00 21.27 -9.18
N LEU A 320 -3.46 21.25 -7.97
CA LEU A 320 -3.71 20.22 -6.96
C LEU A 320 -4.61 20.81 -5.87
N LEU A 321 -5.59 20.05 -5.40
CA LEU A 321 -6.54 20.53 -4.40
C LEU A 321 -5.86 21.01 -3.10
N TYR A 322 -4.82 20.29 -2.67
CA TYR A 322 -4.07 20.59 -1.43
C TYR A 322 -3.02 21.71 -1.58
N THR A 323 -2.81 22.21 -2.79
CA THR A 323 -1.88 23.34 -3.07
C THR A 323 -2.58 24.59 -3.60
N SER A 324 -3.89 24.50 -3.90
CA SER A 324 -4.66 25.66 -4.36
C SER A 324 -5.18 26.44 -3.16
N ASP A 325 -4.85 27.73 -3.10
CA ASP A 325 -5.50 28.67 -2.19
C ASP A 325 -6.98 28.76 -2.54
N ALA A 326 -7.86 28.77 -1.56
CA ALA A 326 -9.31 28.87 -1.74
C ALA A 326 -9.74 30.17 -2.48
N ALA A 327 -8.82 31.12 -2.68
CA ALA A 327 -9.01 32.36 -3.41
C ALA A 327 -8.88 32.23 -4.94
N ASP A 328 -8.45 31.07 -5.47
CA ASP A 328 -8.22 30.82 -6.91
C ASP A 328 -9.40 30.09 -7.60
N GLU A 329 -10.49 29.85 -6.89
CA GLU A 329 -11.78 29.41 -7.43
C GLU A 329 -12.67 30.65 -7.67
#